data_4c73a1537fdc7166176aa1346d58ed0f
#
_entry.id   4c73a1537fdc7166176aa1346d58ed0f
#
_cell.length_a   1.000
_cell.length_b   1.000
_cell.length_c   1.000
_cell.angle_alpha   90.00
_cell.angle_beta   90.00
_cell.angle_gamma   90.00
#
_symmetry.space_group_name_H-M   'P 1'
#
loop_
_entity.id
_entity.type
_entity.pdbx_description
1 polymer ?
#
loop_
_entity_poly.entity_id
_entity_poly.type
_entity_poly.pdbx_seq_one_letter_code
_entity_poly.pdbx_strand_id
1 'polypeptide(L)'
;DNNLSRTCNLCNAANHIQKQKVNTIITSPPYMRQLDYARDNRLRLWFLGEQDWMSLDNVISPSEADFLSLFKSCLNQWQNLLVPKGLCVLVLGDTRSRSYNLPLPDVVAHIATKEVGGYSVLWKYTEAIPNERRVRRGCNGSLTETILVLQKDKK
;
A
#
# COMPACT_ATOMS: atom_id res chain seq x y z
N ASP A 1 -18.10 -20.17 -9.09
CA ASP A 1 -17.55 -20.06 -10.44
C ASP A 1 -16.24 -20.81 -10.53
N ASN A 2 -16.27 -22.05 -11.06
CA ASN A 2 -15.11 -22.92 -11.15
C ASN A 2 -14.12 -22.55 -12.29
N ASN A 3 -14.39 -21.49 -13.03
CA ASN A 3 -13.62 -21.09 -14.21
C ASN A 3 -12.69 -19.88 -14.00
N LEU A 4 -12.53 -19.41 -12.75
CA LEU A 4 -11.60 -18.31 -12.45
C LEU A 4 -10.18 -18.86 -12.29
N SER A 5 -9.29 -18.47 -13.22
CA SER A 5 -7.85 -18.71 -13.06
C SER A 5 -7.32 -17.85 -11.91
N ARG A 6 -6.65 -18.49 -10.94
CA ARG A 6 -6.03 -17.83 -9.80
C ARG A 6 -4.56 -18.20 -9.73
N THR A 7 -3.71 -17.21 -9.56
CA THR A 7 -2.27 -17.41 -9.37
C THR A 7 -1.82 -16.69 -8.10
N CYS A 8 -0.85 -17.27 -7.41
CA CYS A 8 -0.19 -16.66 -6.25
C CYS A 8 1.30 -16.57 -6.55
N ASN A 9 1.85 -15.36 -6.52
CA ASN A 9 3.26 -15.11 -6.78
C ASN A 9 3.89 -14.46 -5.55
N LEU A 10 4.99 -15.04 -5.06
CA LEU A 10 5.83 -14.41 -4.03
C LEU A 10 6.87 -13.54 -4.70
N CYS A 11 6.71 -12.22 -4.65
CA CYS A 11 7.63 -11.27 -5.26
C CYS A 11 7.54 -9.89 -4.60
N ASN A 12 8.54 -9.06 -4.86
CA ASN A 12 8.47 -7.64 -4.51
C ASN A 12 7.52 -6.92 -5.48
N ALA A 13 6.52 -6.24 -4.95
CA ALA A 13 5.50 -5.53 -5.72
C ALA A 13 6.06 -4.46 -6.67
N ALA A 14 7.22 -3.85 -6.32
CA ALA A 14 7.90 -2.87 -7.16
C ALA A 14 8.56 -3.48 -8.41
N ASN A 15 8.80 -4.81 -8.40
CA ASN A 15 9.51 -5.51 -9.45
C ASN A 15 8.66 -6.59 -10.13
N HIS A 16 7.37 -6.68 -9.76
CA HIS A 16 6.49 -7.68 -10.33
C HIS A 16 6.28 -7.47 -11.82
N ILE A 17 6.58 -8.50 -12.60
CA ILE A 17 6.39 -8.52 -14.06
C ILE A 17 5.38 -9.62 -14.40
N GLN A 18 4.40 -9.25 -15.20
CA GLN A 18 3.47 -10.22 -15.74
C GLN A 18 3.18 -9.93 -17.22
N LYS A 19 2.92 -10.98 -18.00
CA LYS A 19 2.73 -10.87 -19.45
C LYS A 19 1.41 -10.19 -19.81
N GLN A 20 0.36 -10.45 -19.04
CA GLN A 20 -0.97 -9.88 -19.29
C GLN A 20 -1.19 -8.68 -18.40
N LYS A 21 -1.71 -7.60 -18.99
CA LYS A 21 -2.14 -6.42 -18.23
C LYS A 21 -3.41 -6.72 -17.46
N VAL A 22 -3.59 -6.02 -16.36
CA VAL A 22 -4.76 -6.15 -15.47
C VAL A 22 -5.66 -4.92 -15.56
N ASN A 23 -6.94 -5.09 -15.33
CA ASN A 23 -7.90 -4.00 -15.27
C ASN A 23 -7.81 -3.23 -13.95
N THR A 24 -7.47 -3.93 -12.86
CA THR A 24 -7.49 -3.35 -11.52
C THR A 24 -6.39 -3.93 -10.66
N ILE A 25 -5.73 -3.06 -9.89
CA ILE A 25 -4.86 -3.39 -8.78
C ILE A 25 -5.56 -2.94 -7.50
N ILE A 26 -5.69 -3.84 -6.52
CA ILE A 26 -6.29 -3.52 -5.22
C ILE A 26 -5.27 -3.90 -4.15
N THR A 27 -4.94 -2.99 -3.26
CA THR A 27 -4.00 -3.24 -2.17
C THR A 27 -4.25 -2.35 -0.96
N SER A 28 -3.88 -2.89 0.22
CA SER A 28 -3.72 -2.13 1.46
C SER A 28 -2.25 -2.24 1.83
N PRO A 29 -1.41 -1.26 1.46
CA PRO A 29 0.01 -1.30 1.79
C PRO A 29 0.21 -1.21 3.30
N PRO A 30 1.36 -1.68 3.83
CA PRO A 30 1.68 -1.51 5.23
C PRO A 30 1.52 -0.07 5.68
N TYR A 31 0.92 0.14 6.86
CA TYR A 31 0.70 1.49 7.38
C TYR A 31 2.02 2.08 7.86
N MET A 32 2.47 3.11 7.17
CA MET A 32 3.71 3.82 7.50
C MET A 32 3.76 4.19 8.99
N ARG A 33 4.79 3.73 9.72
CA ARG A 33 5.05 4.05 11.14
C ARG A 33 3.96 3.66 12.15
N GLN A 34 2.92 2.94 11.77
CA GLN A 34 1.82 2.65 12.70
C GLN A 34 1.88 1.26 13.29
N LEU A 35 2.39 0.28 12.55
CA LEU A 35 2.47 -1.11 12.96
C LEU A 35 3.91 -1.59 12.82
N ASP A 36 4.38 -2.22 13.88
CA ASP A 36 5.61 -2.98 13.90
C ASP A 36 5.27 -4.41 13.45
N TYR A 37 5.20 -4.58 12.13
CA TYR A 37 4.68 -5.82 11.52
C TYR A 37 5.49 -7.06 11.92
N ALA A 38 6.80 -6.95 11.98
CA ALA A 38 7.66 -8.08 12.35
C ALA A 38 7.47 -8.42 13.82
N ARG A 39 7.50 -7.43 14.70
CA ARG A 39 7.29 -7.61 16.14
C ARG A 39 5.89 -8.12 16.47
N ASP A 40 4.87 -7.58 15.85
CA ASP A 40 3.48 -7.98 16.09
C ASP A 40 3.21 -9.41 15.61
N ASN A 41 3.95 -9.89 14.60
CA ASN A 41 3.86 -11.25 14.06
C ASN A 41 4.99 -12.19 14.55
N ARG A 42 5.84 -11.78 15.49
CA ARG A 42 7.02 -12.57 15.90
C ARG A 42 6.72 -14.03 16.30
N LEU A 43 5.58 -14.28 16.94
CA LEU A 43 5.18 -15.65 17.29
C LEU A 43 4.81 -16.45 16.03
N ARG A 44 4.10 -15.86 15.09
CA ARG A 44 3.76 -16.53 13.82
C ARG A 44 5.01 -16.80 12.99
N LEU A 45 5.93 -15.84 12.93
CA LEU A 45 7.22 -16.00 12.24
C LEU A 45 8.04 -17.13 12.88
N TRP A 46 8.08 -17.20 14.21
CA TRP A 46 8.76 -18.27 14.92
C TRP A 46 8.16 -19.65 14.58
N PHE A 47 6.84 -19.79 14.56
CA PHE A 47 6.17 -21.04 14.13
C PHE A 47 6.45 -21.41 12.68
N LEU A 48 6.76 -20.44 11.81
CA LEU A 48 7.17 -20.65 10.43
C LEU A 48 8.66 -20.93 10.26
N GLY A 49 9.42 -21.00 11.37
CA GLY A 49 10.86 -21.25 11.36
C GLY A 49 11.72 -20.00 11.21
N GLU A 50 11.13 -18.81 11.17
CA GLU A 50 11.89 -17.55 11.09
C GLU A 50 12.38 -17.15 12.48
N GLN A 51 13.69 -17.29 12.72
CA GLN A 51 14.33 -16.98 13.99
C GLN A 51 14.79 -15.52 14.09
N ASP A 52 15.11 -14.89 12.97
CA ASP A 52 15.57 -13.51 12.92
C ASP A 52 14.47 -12.55 12.43
N TRP A 53 13.39 -12.48 13.19
CA TRP A 53 12.29 -11.56 12.89
C TRP A 53 12.72 -10.09 12.95
N MET A 54 13.80 -9.74 13.68
CA MET A 54 14.29 -8.37 13.79
C MET A 54 14.89 -7.86 12.47
N SER A 55 15.53 -8.72 11.69
CA SER A 55 16.02 -8.34 10.36
C SER A 55 14.90 -7.98 9.40
N LEU A 56 13.71 -8.60 9.57
CA LEU A 56 12.54 -8.31 8.77
C LEU A 56 11.94 -6.93 9.07
N ASP A 57 12.18 -6.38 10.24
CA ASP A 57 11.64 -5.08 10.65
C ASP A 57 12.15 -3.94 9.76
N ASN A 58 13.40 -4.02 9.34
CA ASN A 58 13.99 -3.07 8.40
C ASN A 58 13.37 -3.14 7.00
N VAL A 59 12.79 -4.27 6.63
CA VAL A 59 12.15 -4.49 5.32
C VAL A 59 10.65 -4.19 5.36
N ILE A 60 9.99 -4.55 6.47
CA ILE A 60 8.53 -4.50 6.58
C ILE A 60 8.04 -3.18 7.20
N SER A 61 8.86 -2.54 8.04
CA SER A 61 8.55 -1.26 8.71
C SER A 61 9.54 -0.17 8.30
N PRO A 62 9.61 0.19 7.03
CA PRO A 62 10.58 1.15 6.53
C PRO A 62 10.36 2.55 7.12
N SER A 63 11.43 3.34 7.12
CA SER A 63 11.35 4.77 7.39
C SER A 63 10.36 5.44 6.41
N GLU A 64 9.91 6.64 6.73
CA GLU A 64 9.03 7.38 5.81
C GLU A 64 9.65 7.56 4.41
N ALA A 65 10.95 7.88 4.36
CA ALA A 65 11.65 8.08 3.10
C ALA A 65 11.69 6.78 2.28
N ASP A 66 12.01 5.66 2.91
CA ASP A 66 12.06 4.35 2.25
C ASP A 66 10.66 3.91 1.80
N PHE A 67 9.65 4.11 2.65
CA PHE A 67 8.26 3.81 2.30
C PHE A 67 7.81 4.60 1.07
N LEU A 68 8.02 5.91 1.05
CA LEU A 68 7.60 6.76 -0.07
C LEU A 68 8.38 6.44 -1.35
N SER A 69 9.68 6.14 -1.24
CA SER A 69 10.51 5.72 -2.36
C SER A 69 10.04 4.38 -2.94
N LEU A 70 9.79 3.38 -2.09
CA LEU A 70 9.26 2.09 -2.51
C LEU A 70 7.87 2.24 -3.15
N PHE A 71 7.00 3.06 -2.54
CA PHE A 71 5.65 3.27 -3.05
C PHE A 71 5.67 3.95 -4.43
N LYS A 72 6.56 4.93 -4.64
CA LYS A 72 6.80 5.55 -5.94
C LYS A 72 7.26 4.52 -6.98
N SER A 73 8.15 3.61 -6.60
CA SER A 73 8.60 2.51 -7.46
C SER A 73 7.45 1.56 -7.81
N CYS A 74 6.58 1.23 -6.84
CA CYS A 74 5.39 0.43 -7.07
C CYS A 74 4.44 1.12 -8.05
N LEU A 75 4.14 2.41 -7.87
CA LEU A 75 3.26 3.17 -8.77
C LEU A 75 3.80 3.19 -10.21
N ASN A 76 5.11 3.38 -10.40
CA ASN A 76 5.75 3.30 -11.71
C ASN A 76 5.55 1.92 -12.34
N GLN A 77 5.80 0.84 -11.58
CA GLN A 77 5.64 -0.52 -12.09
C GLN A 77 4.18 -0.85 -12.39
N TRP A 78 3.25 -0.40 -11.56
CA TRP A 78 1.82 -0.65 -11.76
C TRP A 78 1.24 0.03 -13.01
N GLN A 79 1.83 1.14 -13.46
CA GLN A 79 1.48 1.70 -14.78
C GLN A 79 1.73 0.69 -15.91
N ASN A 80 2.83 -0.06 -15.81
CA ASN A 80 3.16 -1.07 -16.80
C ASN A 80 2.24 -2.28 -16.76
N LEU A 81 1.68 -2.58 -15.59
CA LEU A 81 0.75 -3.70 -15.37
C LEU A 81 -0.70 -3.35 -15.74
N LEU A 82 -1.11 -2.11 -15.57
CA LEU A 82 -2.49 -1.69 -15.83
C LEU A 82 -2.77 -1.48 -17.33
N VAL A 83 -3.97 -1.87 -17.75
CA VAL A 83 -4.51 -1.44 -19.04
C VAL A 83 -4.73 0.09 -19.03
N PRO A 84 -4.84 0.76 -20.20
CA PRO A 84 -5.33 2.15 -20.27
C PRO A 84 -6.68 2.28 -19.55
N LYS A 85 -6.85 3.30 -18.73
CA LYS A 85 -8.03 3.48 -17.87
C LYS A 85 -8.20 2.42 -16.75
N GLY A 86 -7.24 1.54 -16.57
CA GLY A 86 -7.21 0.61 -15.44
C GLY A 86 -7.14 1.34 -14.09
N LEU A 87 -7.63 0.69 -13.05
CA LEU A 87 -7.79 1.28 -11.73
C LEU A 87 -6.72 0.78 -10.76
N CYS A 88 -6.25 1.68 -9.90
CA CYS A 88 -5.47 1.34 -8.72
C CYS A 88 -6.25 1.77 -7.48
N VAL A 89 -6.72 0.81 -6.69
CA VAL A 89 -7.53 1.01 -5.48
C VAL A 89 -6.65 0.78 -4.27
N LEU A 90 -6.48 1.81 -3.47
CA LEU A 90 -5.59 1.83 -2.31
C LEU A 90 -6.38 2.07 -1.04
N VAL A 91 -6.21 1.22 -0.02
CA VAL A 91 -6.72 1.45 1.33
C VAL A 91 -5.58 1.95 2.19
N LEU A 92 -5.68 3.19 2.66
CA LEU A 92 -4.60 3.93 3.33
C LEU A 92 -5.08 4.46 4.68
N GLY A 93 -4.27 4.29 5.72
CA GLY A 93 -4.50 4.94 7.01
C GLY A 93 -4.17 6.45 6.98
N ASP A 94 -4.64 7.16 7.98
CA ASP A 94 -4.53 8.63 8.11
C ASP A 94 -3.17 9.13 8.63
N THR A 95 -2.13 8.33 8.57
CA THR A 95 -0.78 8.75 8.97
C THR A 95 -0.36 10.02 8.24
N ARG A 96 0.14 10.99 9.01
CA ARG A 96 0.63 12.24 8.42
C ARG A 96 2.10 12.09 8.02
N SER A 97 2.41 12.43 6.78
CA SER A 97 3.78 12.55 6.30
C SER A 97 4.41 13.81 6.90
N ARG A 98 5.62 13.68 7.42
CA ARG A 98 6.41 14.81 7.91
C ARG A 98 7.04 15.59 6.76
N SER A 99 7.48 14.89 5.72
CA SER A 99 8.15 15.48 4.56
C SER A 99 7.20 16.35 3.74
N TYR A 100 5.96 15.93 3.58
CA TYR A 100 4.94 16.67 2.80
C TYR A 100 4.01 17.51 3.68
N ASN A 101 4.02 17.29 4.99
CA ASN A 101 3.06 17.87 5.95
C ASN A 101 1.57 17.63 5.56
N LEU A 102 1.28 16.50 4.94
CA LEU A 102 -0.03 16.09 4.44
C LEU A 102 -0.40 14.69 4.96
N PRO A 103 -1.71 14.35 5.01
CA PRO A 103 -2.15 12.97 5.22
C PRO A 103 -1.61 12.05 4.13
N LEU A 104 -1.28 10.79 4.48
CA LEU A 104 -0.71 9.83 3.54
C LEU A 104 -1.53 9.65 2.25
N PRO A 105 -2.87 9.58 2.27
CA PRO A 105 -3.66 9.49 1.03
C PRO A 105 -3.42 10.68 0.07
N ASP A 106 -3.22 11.88 0.60
CA ASP A 106 -2.95 13.07 -0.21
C ASP A 106 -1.53 13.07 -0.77
N VAL A 107 -0.56 12.60 0.02
CA VAL A 107 0.83 12.40 -0.43
C VAL A 107 0.87 11.38 -1.57
N VAL A 108 0.19 10.25 -1.41
CA VAL A 108 0.12 9.20 -2.44
C VAL A 108 -0.55 9.73 -3.72
N ALA A 109 -1.63 10.49 -3.59
CA ALA A 109 -2.28 11.14 -4.73
C ALA A 109 -1.33 12.13 -5.43
N HIS A 110 -0.59 12.93 -4.67
CA HIS A 110 0.42 13.85 -5.20
C HIS A 110 1.54 13.10 -5.94
N ILE A 111 2.12 12.07 -5.32
CA ILE A 111 3.17 11.26 -5.94
C ILE A 111 2.65 10.63 -7.25
N ALA A 112 1.47 10.03 -7.23
CA ALA A 112 0.89 9.38 -8.41
C ALA A 112 0.65 10.35 -9.56
N THR A 113 0.12 11.55 -9.26
CA THR A 113 -0.32 12.50 -10.31
C THR A 113 0.78 13.47 -10.74
N LYS A 114 1.72 13.83 -9.86
CA LYS A 114 2.72 14.87 -10.12
C LYS A 114 4.15 14.34 -10.27
N GLU A 115 4.55 13.38 -9.45
CA GLU A 115 5.95 12.90 -9.48
C GLU A 115 6.13 11.72 -10.43
N VAL A 116 5.26 10.72 -10.36
CA VAL A 116 5.21 9.60 -11.30
C VAL A 116 4.52 10.02 -12.59
N GLY A 117 3.41 10.74 -12.46
CA GLY A 117 2.55 11.10 -13.58
C GLY A 117 1.78 9.89 -14.13
N GLY A 118 0.91 10.14 -15.15
CA GLY A 118 0.16 9.06 -15.79
C GLY A 118 -0.97 8.46 -14.97
N TYR A 119 -1.33 9.10 -13.87
CA TYR A 119 -2.51 8.81 -13.06
C TYR A 119 -3.36 10.05 -12.84
N SER A 120 -4.66 9.84 -12.75
CA SER A 120 -5.63 10.82 -12.27
C SER A 120 -6.36 10.26 -11.05
N VAL A 121 -6.70 11.13 -10.08
CA VAL A 121 -7.54 10.74 -8.95
C VAL A 121 -8.97 10.65 -9.42
N LEU A 122 -9.54 9.44 -9.43
CA LEU A 122 -10.93 9.22 -9.82
C LEU A 122 -11.88 9.41 -8.64
N TRP A 123 -11.48 8.93 -7.46
CA TRP A 123 -12.33 8.97 -6.28
C TRP A 123 -11.50 8.87 -5.00
N LYS A 124 -11.99 9.51 -3.93
CA LYS A 124 -11.41 9.45 -2.59
C LYS A 124 -12.55 9.43 -1.57
N TYR A 125 -12.55 8.41 -0.72
CA TYR A 125 -13.53 8.26 0.35
C TYR A 125 -12.81 7.96 1.66
N THR A 126 -13.16 8.69 2.72
CA THR A 126 -12.56 8.54 4.04
C THR A 126 -13.67 8.21 5.04
N GLU A 127 -13.47 7.17 5.84
CA GLU A 127 -14.36 6.81 6.94
C GLU A 127 -13.60 6.67 8.26
N ALA A 128 -14.31 6.88 9.36
CA ALA A 128 -13.78 6.65 10.70
C ALA A 128 -13.71 5.14 10.99
N ILE A 129 -12.58 4.70 11.58
CA ILE A 129 -12.45 3.33 12.05
C ILE A 129 -13.14 3.22 13.40
N PRO A 130 -14.20 2.39 13.54
CA PRO A 130 -14.86 2.18 14.82
C PRO A 130 -13.87 1.69 15.90
N ASN A 131 -14.02 2.16 17.13
CA ASN A 131 -13.10 1.81 18.22
C ASN A 131 -12.94 0.30 18.43
N GLU A 132 -13.99 -0.48 18.15
CA GLU A 132 -13.98 -1.95 18.28
C GLU A 132 -13.05 -2.62 17.26
N ARG A 133 -12.85 -2.00 16.10
CA ARG A 133 -11.98 -2.50 15.01
C ARG A 133 -10.54 -2.00 15.09
N ARG A 134 -10.24 -1.07 16.01
CA ARG A 134 -8.89 -0.52 16.15
C ARG A 134 -7.98 -1.51 16.84
N VAL A 135 -6.87 -1.86 16.19
CA VAL A 135 -5.89 -2.84 16.69
C VAL A 135 -5.20 -2.35 17.97
N ARG A 136 -5.00 -1.04 18.10
CA ARG A 136 -4.36 -0.41 19.29
C ARG A 136 -5.32 0.60 19.90
N ARG A 137 -6.16 0.12 20.81
CA ARG A 137 -7.03 0.99 21.63
C ARG A 137 -6.16 1.85 22.55
N GLY A 138 -6.36 3.17 22.52
CA GLY A 138 -5.65 4.10 23.40
C GLY A 138 -4.24 4.52 22.96
N CYS A 139 -3.76 4.09 21.79
CA CYS A 139 -2.49 4.50 21.20
C CYS A 139 -2.70 5.27 19.89
N ASN A 140 -1.62 5.88 19.38
CA ASN A 140 -1.58 6.68 18.14
C ASN A 140 -1.76 5.81 16.86
N GLY A 141 -2.80 4.99 16.79
CA GLY A 141 -3.18 4.25 15.59
C GLY A 141 -4.04 5.09 14.65
N SER A 142 -4.24 4.64 13.40
CA SER A 142 -5.16 5.27 12.45
C SER A 142 -6.55 5.45 13.05
N LEU A 143 -7.07 6.66 12.95
CA LEU A 143 -8.44 7.00 13.33
C LEU A 143 -9.38 6.86 12.15
N THR A 144 -8.86 7.02 10.93
CA THR A 144 -9.60 6.93 9.69
C THR A 144 -8.87 6.07 8.66
N GLU A 145 -9.62 5.50 7.76
CA GLU A 145 -9.12 4.85 6.55
C GLU A 145 -9.66 5.56 5.33
N THR A 146 -8.81 5.67 4.31
CA THR A 146 -9.17 6.30 3.04
C THR A 146 -9.03 5.28 1.92
N ILE A 147 -10.11 5.10 1.16
CA ILE A 147 -10.07 4.43 -0.13
C ILE A 147 -9.73 5.48 -1.17
N LEU A 148 -8.55 5.36 -1.75
CA LEU A 148 -8.08 6.21 -2.85
C LEU A 148 -8.12 5.41 -4.14
N VAL A 149 -8.87 5.89 -5.12
CA VAL A 149 -8.97 5.28 -6.46
C VAL A 149 -8.23 6.16 -7.46
N LEU A 150 -7.14 5.63 -7.97
CA LEU A 150 -6.37 6.23 -9.05
C LEU A 150 -6.74 5.53 -10.36
N GLN A 151 -6.86 6.29 -11.42
CA GLN A 151 -7.05 5.77 -12.78
C GLN A 151 -5.81 6.04 -13.61
N LYS A 152 -5.29 5.01 -14.28
CA LYS A 152 -4.25 5.18 -15.27
C LYS A 152 -4.77 6.01 -16.45
N ASP A 153 -3.99 6.97 -16.92
CA ASP A 153 -4.30 7.78 -18.10
C ASP A 153 -4.40 6.95 -19.37
N LYS A 154 -4.90 7.54 -20.45
CA LYS A 154 -5.15 6.83 -21.73
C LYS A 154 -3.88 6.44 -22.50
N LYS A 155 -2.71 6.93 -22.07
CA LYS A 155 -1.45 6.62 -22.76
C LYS A 155 -0.93 5.24 -22.46
#